data_d5d91bd2978cf51f3c2e96114c71c48c
#
_entry.id   d5d91bd2978cf51f3c2e96114c71c48c
#
_cell.length_a   1.000
_cell.length_b   1.000
_cell.length_c   1.000
_cell.angle_alpha   90.00
_cell.angle_beta   90.00
_cell.angle_gamma   90.00
#
_symmetry.space_group_name_H-M   'P 1'
#
loop_
_entity.id
_entity.type
_entity.pdbx_description
1 polymer ?
#
loop_
_entity_poly.entity_id
_entity_poly.type
_entity_poly.pdbx_seq_one_letter_code
_entity_poly.pdbx_strand_id
1 'polypeptide(L)'
;MLHRKQYRVAVRVTIMVLALTLTACGTQENTGSTESVKSTETVENTETVKGTETVESTETIENVEIIEAMVSESAAPQGTANVTPQMQPVEYTNLQQITLDSTWEYADHSKINTGAAVLYRAPEESGRKGIVIGVNAGHGTVGGSKVKTLCHPDGSAKVTGGSTAAGAMEAAAVSGGMTFQDGTPEREVTLRMAQILRDKLLSSGYDVLMLRDSEDVQLDNVARTVICNNVADCHIALHWDSGDGKNYDKGCFYISVPEVLKSMEPVASHWQQHDALGADLVEGLRGQGATIYGKGNMSIDLTQTSYSTIPSVDMELGNAYSDHSDVILEQLATGLLTGINTYFEQ
;
A
#
# COMPACT_ATOMS: atom_id res chain seq x y z
N MET A 1 32.59 15.01 -3.62
CA MET A 1 31.88 16.15 -4.27
C MET A 1 31.13 15.58 -5.45
N LEU A 2 29.88 15.20 -5.25
CA LEU A 2 29.00 14.67 -6.30
C LEU A 2 28.24 15.84 -6.94
N HIS A 3 28.46 16.04 -8.22
CA HIS A 3 27.71 17.02 -9.01
C HIS A 3 26.34 16.45 -9.33
N ARG A 4 25.29 17.00 -8.73
CA ARG A 4 23.90 16.78 -9.15
C ARG A 4 23.70 17.43 -10.53
N LYS A 5 23.40 16.64 -11.55
CA LYS A 5 22.87 17.15 -12.82
C LYS A 5 21.41 17.52 -12.61
N GLN A 6 21.13 18.82 -12.62
CA GLN A 6 19.76 19.33 -12.65
C GLN A 6 19.22 19.18 -14.07
N TYR A 7 18.21 18.33 -14.25
CA TYR A 7 17.40 18.29 -15.46
C TYR A 7 16.36 19.40 -15.39
N ARG A 8 16.55 20.45 -16.19
CA ARG A 8 15.53 21.52 -16.34
C ARG A 8 14.53 21.05 -17.40
N VAL A 9 13.34 20.68 -16.97
CA VAL A 9 12.19 20.50 -17.84
C VAL A 9 11.63 21.88 -18.17
N ALA A 10 11.67 22.26 -19.45
CA ALA A 10 11.10 23.51 -19.93
C ALA A 10 9.60 23.34 -20.16
N VAL A 11 8.76 23.70 -19.22
CA VAL A 11 7.30 23.75 -19.39
C VAL A 11 6.95 25.01 -20.18
N ARG A 12 6.43 24.83 -21.40
CA ARG A 12 5.80 25.91 -22.17
C ARG A 12 4.38 26.10 -21.67
N VAL A 13 4.16 27.14 -20.87
CA VAL A 13 2.83 27.58 -20.47
C VAL A 13 2.21 28.39 -21.61
N THR A 14 1.18 27.85 -22.25
CA THR A 14 0.33 28.62 -23.18
C THR A 14 -0.82 29.21 -22.37
N ILE A 15 -0.78 30.50 -22.12
CA ILE A 15 -1.85 31.23 -21.44
C ILE A 15 -2.98 31.47 -22.44
N MET A 16 -4.11 30.83 -22.25
CA MET A 16 -5.35 31.12 -22.96
C MET A 16 -6.22 32.03 -22.09
N VAL A 17 -6.30 33.30 -22.49
CA VAL A 17 -7.16 34.30 -21.81
C VAL A 17 -8.58 34.08 -22.32
N LEU A 18 -9.50 33.65 -21.43
CA LEU A 18 -10.93 33.60 -21.72
C LEU A 18 -11.62 34.75 -20.98
N ALA A 19 -12.16 35.68 -21.73
CA ALA A 19 -12.94 36.80 -21.21
C ALA A 19 -14.35 36.33 -20.81
N LEU A 20 -14.73 36.45 -19.54
CA LEU A 20 -16.10 36.26 -19.07
C LEU A 20 -16.82 37.61 -18.99
N THR A 21 -17.89 37.76 -19.75
CA THR A 21 -18.87 38.85 -19.64
C THR A 21 -19.84 38.56 -18.50
N LEU A 22 -19.92 39.48 -17.57
CA LEU A 22 -20.92 39.49 -16.50
C LEU A 22 -22.29 39.98 -17.05
N THR A 23 -23.34 39.19 -16.78
CA THR A 23 -24.72 39.69 -16.86
C THR A 23 -25.36 39.50 -15.47
N ALA A 24 -25.69 40.59 -14.84
CA ALA A 24 -26.44 40.67 -13.59
C ALA A 24 -27.94 40.76 -13.89
N CYS A 25 -28.78 40.06 -13.13
CA CYS A 25 -30.15 40.48 -12.70
C CYS A 25 -30.78 39.34 -11.88
N GLY A 26 -31.17 39.60 -10.66
CA GLY A 26 -32.50 39.82 -10.23
C GLY A 26 -32.78 39.12 -8.90
N THR A 27 -32.98 39.89 -7.88
CA THR A 27 -33.48 39.55 -6.53
C THR A 27 -34.88 38.96 -6.54
N GLN A 28 -35.12 37.93 -5.70
CA GLN A 28 -36.44 37.83 -5.01
C GLN A 28 -36.29 37.08 -3.68
N GLU A 29 -36.65 37.77 -2.61
CA GLU A 29 -36.87 37.23 -1.27
C GLU A 29 -38.15 36.41 -1.24
N ASN A 30 -38.18 35.36 -0.45
CA ASN A 30 -39.42 34.93 0.16
C ASN A 30 -39.18 34.21 1.52
N THR A 31 -39.84 34.75 2.50
CA THR A 31 -39.86 34.42 3.92
C THR A 31 -40.88 33.30 4.19
N GLY A 32 -40.61 32.49 5.25
CA GLY A 32 -41.68 31.71 5.91
C GLY A 32 -41.22 30.29 6.33
N SER A 33 -40.99 30.20 7.55
CA SER A 33 -41.78 29.66 8.68
C SER A 33 -41.37 28.27 9.14
N THR A 34 -40.95 28.25 10.36
CA THR A 34 -40.75 27.16 11.34
C THR A 34 -41.83 26.08 11.33
N GLU A 35 -41.40 24.81 11.47
CA GLU A 35 -42.06 23.85 12.37
C GLU A 35 -41.11 22.77 12.88
N SER A 36 -41.11 22.63 14.20
CA SER A 36 -40.42 21.68 15.05
C SER A 36 -41.32 20.45 15.24
N VAL A 37 -40.77 19.24 15.01
CA VAL A 37 -41.38 18.02 15.57
C VAL A 37 -40.31 17.17 16.24
N LYS A 38 -40.41 17.09 17.57
CA LYS A 38 -39.84 16.06 18.43
C LYS A 38 -40.67 14.79 18.29
N SER A 39 -40.01 13.62 18.19
CA SER A 39 -40.53 12.40 18.81
C SER A 39 -39.41 11.45 19.16
N THR A 40 -39.29 11.25 20.44
CA THR A 40 -38.57 10.22 21.17
C THR A 40 -39.40 8.95 21.09
N GLU A 41 -38.79 7.79 20.79
CA GLU A 41 -39.28 6.50 21.29
C GLU A 41 -38.14 5.55 21.53
N THR A 42 -38.02 5.19 22.80
CA THR A 42 -37.18 4.13 23.39
C THR A 42 -37.99 2.84 23.37
N VAL A 43 -37.45 1.75 22.88
CA VAL A 43 -37.95 0.42 23.21
C VAL A 43 -36.80 -0.49 23.59
N GLU A 44 -36.67 -0.75 24.87
CA GLU A 44 -36.00 -1.91 25.43
C GLU A 44 -36.80 -3.18 25.11
N ASN A 45 -36.15 -4.25 24.77
CA ASN A 45 -36.68 -5.59 25.05
C ASN A 45 -35.55 -6.57 25.27
N THR A 46 -35.45 -6.95 26.53
CA THR A 46 -34.69 -8.06 27.08
C THR A 46 -35.51 -9.33 26.94
N GLU A 47 -35.00 -10.38 26.33
CA GLU A 47 -35.44 -11.74 26.62
C GLU A 47 -34.29 -12.72 26.68
N THR A 48 -34.15 -13.28 27.89
CA THR A 48 -33.28 -14.38 28.28
C THR A 48 -33.99 -15.70 28.04
N VAL A 49 -33.40 -16.62 27.31
CA VAL A 49 -33.82 -18.03 27.36
C VAL A 49 -32.60 -18.91 27.56
N LYS A 50 -32.59 -19.57 28.73
CA LYS A 50 -31.74 -20.72 29.08
C LYS A 50 -32.31 -21.97 28.38
N GLY A 51 -31.42 -22.85 27.94
CA GLY A 51 -31.76 -24.21 27.57
C GLY A 51 -30.47 -25.03 27.36
N THR A 52 -30.10 -25.75 28.40
CA THR A 52 -29.07 -26.79 28.44
C THR A 52 -29.67 -28.09 27.92
N GLU A 53 -29.02 -28.77 26.99
CA GLU A 53 -29.14 -30.23 26.87
C GLU A 53 -27.88 -30.83 26.31
N THR A 54 -27.26 -31.67 27.11
CA THR A 54 -26.15 -32.59 26.88
C THR A 54 -26.71 -33.87 26.28
N VAL A 55 -26.12 -34.37 25.19
CA VAL A 55 -26.27 -35.77 24.80
C VAL A 55 -24.90 -36.33 24.44
N GLU A 56 -24.39 -37.17 25.33
CA GLU A 56 -23.36 -38.19 25.06
C GLU A 56 -23.96 -39.30 24.21
N SER A 57 -23.21 -39.78 23.20
CA SER A 57 -23.31 -41.16 22.75
C SER A 57 -21.97 -41.62 22.18
N THR A 58 -21.34 -42.48 22.94
CA THR A 58 -20.25 -43.40 22.58
C THR A 58 -20.82 -44.52 21.72
N GLU A 59 -20.23 -44.78 20.57
CA GLU A 59 -20.28 -46.13 19.96
C GLU A 59 -18.91 -46.49 19.36
N THR A 60 -18.34 -47.51 19.92
CA THR A 60 -17.25 -48.38 19.48
C THR A 60 -17.76 -49.37 18.45
N ILE A 61 -17.09 -49.51 17.30
CA ILE A 61 -17.21 -50.74 16.49
C ILE A 61 -15.84 -51.17 15.91
N GLU A 62 -15.65 -52.44 16.05
CA GLU A 62 -14.51 -53.32 15.88
C GLU A 62 -13.96 -53.48 14.45
N ASN A 63 -12.75 -54.00 14.45
CA ASN A 63 -11.96 -54.70 13.42
C ASN A 63 -12.71 -55.32 12.25
N VAL A 64 -12.21 -55.13 11.02
CA VAL A 64 -12.34 -56.06 9.91
C VAL A 64 -11.01 -56.24 9.17
N GLU A 65 -10.74 -57.49 8.89
CA GLU A 65 -9.55 -58.15 8.42
C GLU A 65 -8.95 -57.69 7.08
N ILE A 66 -7.66 -57.97 7.00
CA ILE A 66 -6.78 -57.94 5.83
C ILE A 66 -7.21 -59.02 4.81
N ILE A 67 -7.39 -58.63 3.55
CA ILE A 67 -7.32 -59.51 2.42
C ILE A 67 -6.26 -59.03 1.44
N GLU A 68 -5.14 -59.74 1.38
CA GLU A 68 -4.17 -59.65 0.30
C GLU A 68 -4.77 -60.19 -1.00
N ALA A 69 -4.74 -59.41 -2.07
CA ALA A 69 -4.92 -59.89 -3.42
C ALA A 69 -3.79 -59.33 -4.30
N MET A 70 -2.91 -60.20 -4.71
CA MET A 70 -1.89 -59.96 -5.74
C MET A 70 -2.57 -59.65 -7.07
N VAL A 71 -2.28 -58.49 -7.67
CA VAL A 71 -2.52 -58.27 -9.11
C VAL A 71 -1.32 -57.55 -9.71
N SER A 72 -0.84 -58.16 -10.72
CA SER A 72 0.25 -57.86 -11.64
C SER A 72 0.53 -56.41 -11.99
N GLU A 73 1.81 -56.16 -12.05
CA GLU A 73 2.57 -55.08 -12.61
C GLU A 73 2.13 -54.71 -14.03
N SER A 74 1.59 -53.47 -14.19
CA SER A 74 1.48 -52.78 -15.48
C SER A 74 2.09 -51.43 -15.30
N ALA A 75 3.21 -51.21 -15.97
CA ALA A 75 3.95 -49.95 -15.94
C ALA A 75 3.12 -48.78 -16.48
N ALA A 76 2.76 -47.84 -15.61
CA ALA A 76 2.26 -46.53 -15.98
C ALA A 76 3.43 -45.51 -16.11
N PRO A 77 3.34 -44.54 -17.03
CA PRO A 77 4.45 -43.59 -17.26
C PRO A 77 4.67 -42.71 -16.04
N GLN A 78 5.94 -42.57 -15.65
CA GLN A 78 6.38 -41.65 -14.60
C GLN A 78 5.98 -40.24 -14.96
N GLY A 79 5.00 -39.67 -14.23
CA GLY A 79 4.72 -38.25 -14.22
C GLY A 79 5.94 -37.53 -13.68
N THR A 80 6.52 -36.65 -14.49
CA THR A 80 7.51 -35.71 -14.07
C THR A 80 6.88 -34.83 -12.97
N ALA A 81 7.33 -35.01 -11.73
CA ALA A 81 7.02 -34.10 -10.65
C ALA A 81 7.48 -32.71 -11.07
N ASN A 82 6.54 -31.77 -11.22
CA ASN A 82 6.83 -30.36 -11.35
C ASN A 82 7.44 -29.89 -10.01
N VAL A 83 8.76 -29.93 -9.94
CA VAL A 83 9.50 -29.31 -8.85
C VAL A 83 9.41 -27.81 -9.09
N THR A 84 8.52 -27.15 -8.35
CA THR A 84 8.54 -25.67 -8.25
C THR A 84 9.96 -25.29 -7.84
N PRO A 85 10.67 -24.42 -8.60
CA PRO A 85 12.01 -24.00 -8.21
C PRO A 85 11.89 -23.25 -6.87
N GLN A 86 12.42 -23.85 -5.80
CA GLN A 86 12.65 -23.09 -4.57
C GLN A 86 13.71 -22.05 -4.90
N MET A 87 13.32 -20.78 -4.91
CA MET A 87 14.26 -19.68 -5.01
C MET A 87 15.23 -19.79 -3.83
N GLN A 88 16.51 -20.00 -4.14
CA GLN A 88 17.58 -19.94 -3.15
C GLN A 88 17.67 -18.50 -2.66
N PRO A 89 17.87 -18.24 -1.34
CA PRO A 89 18.07 -16.91 -0.84
C PRO A 89 19.25 -16.24 -1.57
N VAL A 90 19.01 -15.12 -2.22
CA VAL A 90 20.06 -14.32 -2.84
C VAL A 90 20.81 -13.59 -1.73
N GLU A 91 22.11 -13.86 -1.57
CA GLU A 91 22.95 -13.17 -0.59
C GLU A 91 23.45 -11.86 -1.19
N TYR A 92 22.95 -10.74 -0.66
CA TYR A 92 23.35 -9.40 -1.09
C TYR A 92 24.55 -8.90 -0.27
N THR A 93 25.66 -8.60 -0.93
CA THR A 93 26.90 -8.16 -0.27
C THR A 93 27.05 -6.65 -0.15
N ASN A 94 26.23 -5.86 -0.87
CA ASN A 94 26.29 -4.39 -0.92
C ASN A 94 25.06 -3.74 -0.24
N LEU A 95 24.99 -3.89 1.09
CA LEU A 95 23.90 -3.33 1.90
C LEU A 95 24.38 -2.09 2.64
N GLN A 96 23.53 -1.05 2.69
CA GLN A 96 23.75 0.12 3.52
C GLN A 96 22.50 0.38 4.38
N GLN A 97 22.69 0.47 5.69
CA GLN A 97 21.63 0.93 6.60
C GLN A 97 21.49 2.44 6.50
N ILE A 98 20.25 2.92 6.39
CA ILE A 98 19.89 4.33 6.31
C ILE A 98 18.98 4.64 7.50
N THR A 99 19.47 5.43 8.44
CA THR A 99 18.69 5.96 9.56
C THR A 99 18.13 7.33 9.22
N LEU A 100 17.06 7.74 9.91
CA LEU A 100 16.55 9.10 9.80
C LEU A 100 17.61 10.11 10.28
N ASP A 101 17.97 11.07 9.42
CA ASP A 101 18.81 12.19 9.81
C ASP A 101 17.91 13.31 10.36
N SER A 102 18.18 13.74 11.57
CA SER A 102 17.41 14.79 12.25
C SER A 102 17.47 16.17 11.58
N THR A 103 18.38 16.36 10.63
CA THR A 103 18.51 17.61 9.85
C THR A 103 17.64 17.62 8.58
N TRP A 104 17.05 16.50 8.21
CA TRP A 104 16.16 16.42 7.06
C TRP A 104 14.82 17.10 7.35
N GLU A 105 14.24 17.74 6.34
CA GLU A 105 12.94 18.39 6.44
C GLU A 105 11.86 17.42 6.93
N TYR A 106 11.04 17.82 7.91
CA TYR A 106 10.02 17.04 8.62
C TYR A 106 10.53 15.88 9.49
N ALA A 107 11.83 15.70 9.68
CA ALA A 107 12.36 14.60 10.51
C ALA A 107 11.88 14.69 11.98
N ASP A 108 11.70 15.90 12.50
CA ASP A 108 11.21 16.17 13.87
C ASP A 108 9.73 15.83 14.08
N HIS A 109 8.96 15.61 13.00
CA HIS A 109 7.57 15.17 13.07
C HIS A 109 7.46 13.66 13.34
N SER A 110 8.51 12.87 13.07
CA SER A 110 8.57 11.45 13.41
C SER A 110 8.60 11.21 14.91
N LYS A 111 7.97 10.14 15.37
CA LYS A 111 7.91 9.70 16.78
C LYS A 111 8.50 8.31 16.99
N ILE A 112 8.63 7.50 15.94
CA ILE A 112 9.27 6.18 15.97
C ILE A 112 10.31 6.15 14.84
N ASN A 113 11.59 6.30 15.21
CA ASN A 113 12.69 6.49 14.23
C ASN A 113 14.04 5.90 14.68
N THR A 114 14.00 4.90 15.54
CA THR A 114 15.21 4.22 16.03
C THR A 114 15.67 3.08 15.12
N GLY A 115 14.86 2.72 14.11
CA GLY A 115 15.19 1.71 13.11
C GLY A 115 15.98 2.28 11.93
N ALA A 116 16.25 1.42 10.96
CA ALA A 116 16.92 1.78 9.71
C ALA A 116 16.24 1.13 8.50
N ALA A 117 16.15 1.88 7.40
CA ALA A 117 15.89 1.33 6.09
C ALA A 117 17.16 0.65 5.54
N VAL A 118 17.02 -0.23 4.56
CA VAL A 118 18.15 -0.94 3.94
C VAL A 118 18.25 -0.59 2.45
N LEU A 119 19.34 0.02 2.06
CA LEU A 119 19.62 0.33 0.66
C LEU A 119 20.41 -0.81 0.02
N TYR A 120 19.84 -1.42 -1.00
CA TYR A 120 20.41 -2.45 -1.86
C TYR A 120 20.91 -1.81 -3.16
N ARG A 121 22.11 -2.19 -3.60
CA ARG A 121 22.65 -1.75 -4.88
C ARG A 121 22.48 -2.84 -5.91
N ALA A 122 21.96 -2.47 -7.08
CA ALA A 122 21.88 -3.38 -8.20
C ALA A 122 23.28 -3.87 -8.61
N PRO A 123 23.43 -5.15 -8.99
CA PRO A 123 24.68 -5.64 -9.54
C PRO A 123 25.09 -4.85 -10.80
N GLU A 124 26.38 -4.60 -10.99
CA GLU A 124 26.88 -3.87 -12.17
C GLU A 124 26.51 -4.58 -13.49
N GLU A 125 26.50 -5.91 -13.48
CA GLU A 125 26.12 -6.76 -14.61
C GLU A 125 24.63 -6.65 -15.00
N SER A 126 23.77 -6.11 -14.13
CA SER A 126 22.37 -5.87 -14.44
C SER A 126 22.12 -4.61 -15.30
N GLY A 127 23.17 -3.89 -15.67
CA GLY A 127 23.05 -2.61 -16.36
C GLY A 127 22.48 -1.51 -15.45
N ARG A 128 23.13 -1.32 -14.29
CA ARG A 128 22.69 -0.42 -13.21
C ARG A 128 22.29 0.96 -13.72
N LYS A 129 21.04 1.37 -13.44
CA LYS A 129 20.39 2.60 -13.94
C LYS A 129 20.76 3.85 -13.12
N GLY A 130 21.23 3.67 -11.89
CA GLY A 130 21.50 4.78 -10.96
C GLY A 130 20.22 5.45 -10.43
N ILE A 131 19.08 4.77 -10.52
CA ILE A 131 17.77 5.16 -9.99
C ILE A 131 17.50 4.32 -8.74
N VAL A 132 17.04 4.96 -7.67
CA VAL A 132 16.72 4.32 -6.38
C VAL A 132 15.21 4.26 -6.20
N ILE A 133 14.66 3.06 -6.13
CA ILE A 133 13.24 2.84 -5.87
C ILE A 133 13.03 2.61 -4.37
N GLY A 134 12.28 3.50 -3.71
CA GLY A 134 11.84 3.30 -2.33
C GLY A 134 10.67 2.33 -2.27
N VAL A 135 10.89 1.14 -1.71
CA VAL A 135 9.87 0.09 -1.53
C VAL A 135 9.50 0.03 -0.05
N ASN A 136 8.24 0.34 0.26
CA ASN A 136 7.71 0.39 1.60
C ASN A 136 6.71 -0.76 1.82
N ALA A 137 7.17 -1.86 2.43
CA ALA A 137 6.26 -2.88 2.93
C ALA A 137 5.37 -2.28 4.02
N GLY A 138 4.07 -2.17 3.79
CA GLY A 138 3.11 -1.54 4.69
C GLY A 138 3.10 -2.18 6.09
N HIS A 139 2.78 -1.38 7.11
CA HIS A 139 2.71 -1.84 8.52
C HIS A 139 4.05 -2.30 9.12
N GLY A 140 4.04 -3.23 10.09
CA GLY A 140 5.24 -3.86 10.65
C GLY A 140 6.11 -2.92 11.49
N THR A 141 5.47 -2.07 12.34
CA THR A 141 6.13 -1.31 13.42
C THR A 141 5.45 -1.63 14.73
N VAL A 142 6.14 -2.37 15.59
CA VAL A 142 5.60 -2.76 16.92
C VAL A 142 5.32 -1.51 17.73
N GLY A 143 4.08 -1.40 18.25
CA GLY A 143 3.62 -0.24 19.03
C GLY A 143 3.16 0.95 18.17
N GLY A 144 3.32 0.93 16.85
CA GLY A 144 3.02 2.04 15.95
C GLY A 144 1.58 2.54 16.03
N SER A 145 0.60 1.65 16.24
CA SER A 145 -0.82 2.02 16.37
C SER A 145 -1.15 2.82 17.64
N LYS A 146 -0.29 2.75 18.67
CA LYS A 146 -0.46 3.47 19.94
C LYS A 146 0.19 4.85 19.96
N VAL A 147 1.10 5.11 19.04
CA VAL A 147 1.78 6.40 18.87
C VAL A 147 1.05 7.20 17.79
N LYS A 148 1.05 8.52 17.91
CA LYS A 148 0.41 9.43 16.96
C LYS A 148 1.44 10.35 16.33
N THR A 149 1.27 10.63 15.04
CA THR A 149 2.00 11.65 14.28
C THR A 149 1.01 12.60 13.62
N LEU A 150 1.42 13.81 13.29
CA LEU A 150 0.59 14.74 12.52
C LEU A 150 0.20 14.11 11.16
N CYS A 151 -1.04 14.32 10.74
CA CYS A 151 -1.51 13.87 9.42
C CYS A 151 -0.81 14.62 8.29
N HIS A 152 -0.61 15.95 8.48
CA HIS A 152 -0.02 16.87 7.51
C HIS A 152 1.14 17.66 8.12
N PRO A 153 2.14 18.05 7.32
CA PRO A 153 3.30 18.78 7.83
C PRO A 153 2.95 20.19 8.37
N ASP A 154 1.88 20.81 7.88
CA ASP A 154 1.39 22.11 8.35
C ASP A 154 0.48 22.01 9.59
N GLY A 155 0.22 20.80 10.09
CA GLY A 155 -0.66 20.52 11.23
C GLY A 155 -2.15 20.63 10.91
N SER A 156 -2.55 20.79 9.65
CA SER A 156 -3.95 20.80 9.26
C SER A 156 -4.62 19.44 9.46
N ALA A 157 -5.95 19.45 9.53
CA ALA A 157 -6.72 18.25 9.81
C ALA A 157 -6.92 17.39 8.55
N LYS A 158 -6.98 16.07 8.74
CA LYS A 158 -7.27 15.06 7.73
C LYS A 158 -8.61 15.33 7.04
N VAL A 159 -8.63 15.30 5.70
CA VAL A 159 -9.80 15.69 4.90
C VAL A 159 -10.69 14.50 4.52
N THR A 160 -10.16 13.28 4.51
CA THR A 160 -10.94 12.06 4.28
C THR A 160 -10.83 11.11 5.47
N GLY A 161 -11.83 10.23 5.64
CA GLY A 161 -11.77 9.10 6.57
C GLY A 161 -10.87 7.98 6.05
N GLY A 162 -10.80 6.90 6.82
CA GLY A 162 -10.01 5.70 6.62
C GLY A 162 -9.76 5.06 7.98
N SER A 163 -8.59 4.52 8.24
CA SER A 163 -8.16 4.03 9.57
C SER A 163 -8.14 5.16 10.62
N THR A 164 -8.06 6.42 10.20
CA THR A 164 -8.23 7.61 11.02
C THR A 164 -9.37 8.45 10.46
N ALA A 165 -10.23 8.99 11.33
CA ALA A 165 -11.39 9.77 10.93
C ALA A 165 -11.00 11.09 10.26
N ALA A 166 -11.83 11.58 9.32
CA ALA A 166 -11.73 12.94 8.81
C ALA A 166 -11.87 13.95 9.98
N GLY A 167 -11.15 15.06 9.90
CA GLY A 167 -11.10 16.09 10.95
C GLY A 167 -10.04 15.83 12.04
N ALA A 168 -9.39 14.66 12.05
CA ALA A 168 -8.29 14.39 12.97
C ALA A 168 -7.00 15.10 12.52
N MET A 169 -6.30 15.73 13.46
CA MET A 169 -4.99 16.34 13.21
C MET A 169 -3.85 15.33 13.29
N GLU A 170 -4.06 14.22 13.98
CA GLU A 170 -3.09 13.17 14.19
C GLU A 170 -3.65 11.81 13.77
N ALA A 171 -2.81 10.96 13.19
CA ALA A 171 -3.10 9.59 12.85
C ALA A 171 -2.21 8.60 13.63
N ALA A 172 -2.54 7.31 13.58
CA ALA A 172 -1.62 6.28 14.05
C ALA A 172 -0.30 6.40 13.28
N ALA A 173 0.82 6.40 14.01
CA ALA A 173 2.16 6.50 13.44
C ALA A 173 2.44 5.39 12.41
N VAL A 174 1.96 4.18 12.70
CA VAL A 174 1.79 3.07 11.76
C VAL A 174 0.57 2.25 12.18
N SER A 175 -0.37 2.00 11.27
CA SER A 175 -1.53 1.14 11.56
C SER A 175 -1.12 -0.35 11.62
N GLY A 176 -1.97 -1.17 12.24
CA GLY A 176 -1.71 -2.62 12.38
C GLY A 176 -1.90 -3.42 11.09
N GLY A 177 -2.59 -2.85 10.11
CA GLY A 177 -3.03 -3.55 8.91
C GLY A 177 -4.31 -4.38 9.11
N MET A 178 -4.81 -4.95 8.02
CA MET A 178 -5.93 -5.88 8.03
C MET A 178 -5.44 -7.33 8.20
N THR A 179 -6.35 -8.27 8.19
CA THR A 179 -6.09 -9.71 8.19
C THR A 179 -6.84 -10.35 7.03
N PHE A 180 -6.16 -11.18 6.24
CA PHE A 180 -6.76 -11.94 5.16
C PHE A 180 -7.75 -12.99 5.68
N GLN A 181 -8.58 -13.53 4.79
CA GLN A 181 -9.63 -14.52 5.16
C GLN A 181 -9.06 -15.83 5.74
N ASP A 182 -7.85 -16.17 5.40
CA ASP A 182 -7.14 -17.35 5.93
C ASP A 182 -6.44 -17.08 7.29
N GLY A 183 -6.54 -15.86 7.81
CA GLY A 183 -5.93 -15.44 9.07
C GLY A 183 -4.54 -14.84 8.94
N THR A 184 -3.97 -14.75 7.74
CA THR A 184 -2.65 -14.16 7.50
C THR A 184 -2.69 -12.65 7.73
N PRO A 185 -1.82 -12.07 8.57
CA PRO A 185 -1.74 -10.62 8.75
C PRO A 185 -1.18 -9.93 7.50
N GLU A 186 -1.76 -8.79 7.12
CA GLU A 186 -1.32 -7.99 5.97
C GLU A 186 0.18 -7.67 6.01
N ARG A 187 0.73 -7.33 7.18
CA ARG A 187 2.15 -7.01 7.35
C ARG A 187 3.10 -8.12 6.87
N GLU A 188 2.67 -9.39 6.90
CA GLU A 188 3.47 -10.52 6.45
C GLU A 188 3.48 -10.60 4.92
N VAL A 189 2.31 -10.39 4.31
CA VAL A 189 2.15 -10.40 2.85
C VAL A 189 2.84 -9.20 2.21
N THR A 190 2.71 -8.00 2.81
CA THR A 190 3.38 -6.79 2.30
C THR A 190 4.90 -6.90 2.36
N LEU A 191 5.47 -7.53 3.41
CA LEU A 191 6.90 -7.78 3.49
C LEU A 191 7.37 -8.72 2.39
N ARG A 192 6.67 -9.84 2.19
CA ARG A 192 6.98 -10.81 1.16
C ARG A 192 6.88 -10.22 -0.24
N MET A 193 5.81 -9.47 -0.51
CA MET A 193 5.63 -8.75 -1.77
C MET A 193 6.78 -7.76 -2.04
N ALA A 194 7.16 -6.99 -1.03
CA ALA A 194 8.26 -6.04 -1.12
C ALA A 194 9.61 -6.73 -1.43
N GLN A 195 9.87 -7.89 -0.84
CA GLN A 195 11.09 -8.66 -1.09
C GLN A 195 11.12 -9.22 -2.52
N ILE A 196 10.00 -9.73 -3.02
CA ILE A 196 9.88 -10.18 -4.41
C ILE A 196 10.10 -9.01 -5.37
N LEU A 197 9.47 -7.86 -5.12
CA LEU A 197 9.64 -6.66 -5.94
C LEU A 197 11.08 -6.15 -5.91
N ARG A 198 11.73 -6.11 -4.73
CA ARG A 198 13.15 -5.77 -4.58
C ARG A 198 14.02 -6.60 -5.52
N ASP A 199 13.86 -7.92 -5.51
CA ASP A 199 14.71 -8.83 -6.28
C ASP A 199 14.54 -8.62 -7.79
N LYS A 200 13.31 -8.37 -8.25
CA LYS A 200 13.02 -8.00 -9.65
C LYS A 200 13.64 -6.65 -10.05
N LEU A 201 13.53 -5.65 -9.19
CA LEU A 201 14.10 -4.32 -9.42
C LEU A 201 15.62 -4.36 -9.51
N LEU A 202 16.30 -5.05 -8.58
CA LEU A 202 17.73 -5.22 -8.59
C LEU A 202 18.21 -5.93 -9.86
N SER A 203 17.51 -7.00 -10.27
CA SER A 203 17.78 -7.72 -11.52
C SER A 203 17.58 -6.86 -12.77
N SER A 204 16.77 -5.81 -12.66
CA SER A 204 16.46 -4.84 -13.75
C SER A 204 17.33 -3.57 -13.68
N GLY A 205 18.35 -3.54 -12.82
CA GLY A 205 19.32 -2.46 -12.73
C GLY A 205 18.91 -1.28 -11.83
N TYR A 206 17.80 -1.36 -11.10
CA TYR A 206 17.41 -0.35 -10.11
C TYR A 206 18.07 -0.64 -8.76
N ASP A 207 18.58 0.38 -8.10
CA ASP A 207 18.87 0.32 -6.67
C ASP A 207 17.55 0.33 -5.88
N VAL A 208 17.50 -0.34 -4.72
CA VAL A 208 16.27 -0.46 -3.94
C VAL A 208 16.49 -0.04 -2.50
N LEU A 209 15.70 0.92 -2.04
CA LEU A 209 15.62 1.31 -0.63
C LEU A 209 14.43 0.61 0.02
N MET A 210 14.69 -0.46 0.76
CA MET A 210 13.67 -1.15 1.56
C MET A 210 13.40 -0.38 2.84
N LEU A 211 12.22 0.24 2.99
CA LEU A 211 11.83 0.98 4.20
C LEU A 211 11.55 0.03 5.37
N ARG A 212 11.18 -1.20 5.06
CA ARG A 212 11.07 -2.32 5.98
C ARG A 212 11.49 -3.60 5.26
N ASP A 213 12.47 -4.30 5.83
CA ASP A 213 13.04 -5.54 5.28
C ASP A 213 13.04 -6.68 6.32
N SER A 214 12.24 -6.54 7.36
CA SER A 214 12.04 -7.53 8.43
C SER A 214 10.63 -7.42 9.00
N GLU A 215 10.26 -8.31 9.93
CA GLU A 215 8.94 -8.31 10.57
C GLU A 215 8.63 -7.00 11.30
N ASP A 216 9.63 -6.42 11.95
CA ASP A 216 9.53 -5.15 12.65
C ASP A 216 10.63 -4.20 12.19
N VAL A 217 10.24 -2.96 11.88
CA VAL A 217 11.17 -1.83 11.72
C VAL A 217 10.67 -0.68 12.58
N GLN A 218 11.51 -0.15 13.45
CA GLN A 218 11.15 0.99 14.30
C GLN A 218 11.27 2.30 13.53
N LEU A 219 10.46 2.43 12.45
CA LEU A 219 10.27 3.62 11.62
C LEU A 219 8.76 3.84 11.44
N ASP A 220 8.27 5.03 11.80
CA ASP A 220 6.90 5.43 11.50
C ASP A 220 6.73 5.92 10.05
N ASN A 221 5.49 6.18 9.64
CA ASN A 221 5.20 6.60 8.26
C ASN A 221 5.89 7.93 7.88
N VAL A 222 6.06 8.85 8.83
CA VAL A 222 6.80 10.10 8.60
C VAL A 222 8.29 9.79 8.38
N ALA A 223 8.92 9.00 9.27
CA ALA A 223 10.32 8.61 9.11
C ALA A 223 10.58 7.90 7.78
N ARG A 224 9.72 6.95 7.40
CA ARG A 224 9.82 6.23 6.11
C ARG A 224 9.76 7.18 4.94
N THR A 225 8.80 8.13 4.97
CA THR A 225 8.64 9.13 3.89
C THR A 225 9.84 10.08 3.83
N VAL A 226 10.30 10.60 4.97
CA VAL A 226 11.45 11.50 5.01
C VAL A 226 12.74 10.82 4.54
N ILE A 227 12.96 9.55 4.90
CA ILE A 227 14.09 8.77 4.38
C ILE A 227 13.99 8.63 2.86
N CYS A 228 12.81 8.31 2.31
CA CYS A 228 12.60 8.25 0.86
C CYS A 228 12.86 9.60 0.18
N ASN A 229 12.34 10.70 0.70
CA ASN A 229 12.54 12.06 0.16
C ASN A 229 14.02 12.41 -0.05
N ASN A 230 14.92 11.87 0.78
CA ASN A 230 16.35 12.20 0.76
C ASN A 230 17.23 11.16 0.06
N VAL A 231 16.75 9.94 -0.16
CA VAL A 231 17.56 8.82 -0.62
C VAL A 231 17.05 8.16 -1.90
N ALA A 232 15.74 8.24 -2.17
CA ALA A 232 15.11 7.59 -3.31
C ALA A 232 14.66 8.58 -4.40
N ASP A 233 14.38 8.06 -5.60
CA ASP A 233 13.81 8.81 -6.72
C ASP A 233 12.29 8.67 -6.79
N CYS A 234 11.71 7.64 -6.15
CA CYS A 234 10.28 7.52 -5.88
C CYS A 234 10.03 6.69 -4.62
N HIS A 235 8.78 6.74 -4.11
CA HIS A 235 8.34 6.00 -2.92
C HIS A 235 7.07 5.22 -3.24
N ILE A 236 7.11 3.89 -3.16
CA ILE A 236 5.98 3.00 -3.41
C ILE A 236 5.68 2.21 -2.14
N ALA A 237 4.55 2.48 -1.50
CA ALA A 237 4.03 1.66 -0.41
C ALA A 237 3.15 0.54 -0.97
N LEU A 238 3.20 -0.63 -0.34
CA LEU A 238 2.49 -1.84 -0.74
C LEU A 238 1.52 -2.24 0.36
N HIS A 239 0.24 -2.34 0.01
CA HIS A 239 -0.87 -2.60 0.90
C HIS A 239 -1.92 -3.51 0.27
N TRP A 240 -2.85 -3.99 1.08
CA TRP A 240 -4.12 -4.61 0.71
C TRP A 240 -5.25 -3.95 1.51
N ASP A 241 -6.28 -3.48 0.83
CA ASP A 241 -7.42 -2.85 1.46
C ASP A 241 -8.23 -3.84 2.33
N SER A 242 -8.82 -3.34 3.39
CA SER A 242 -9.67 -4.16 4.27
C SER A 242 -10.92 -4.70 3.57
N GLY A 243 -11.29 -4.10 2.45
CA GLY A 243 -12.50 -4.42 1.68
C GLY A 243 -13.70 -3.54 2.05
N ASP A 244 -14.75 -3.66 1.25
CA ASP A 244 -15.98 -2.88 1.33
C ASP A 244 -17.18 -3.70 1.90
N GLY A 245 -16.89 -4.78 2.62
CA GLY A 245 -17.90 -5.71 3.18
C GLY A 245 -18.43 -6.73 2.17
N LYS A 246 -17.87 -6.79 0.96
CA LYS A 246 -18.17 -7.81 -0.04
C LYS A 246 -17.15 -8.93 0.02
N ASN A 247 -17.60 -10.16 -0.24
CA ASN A 247 -16.77 -11.36 -0.12
C ASN A 247 -16.11 -11.73 -1.46
N TYR A 248 -15.39 -10.80 -2.08
CA TYR A 248 -14.62 -11.03 -3.30
C TYR A 248 -13.42 -10.08 -3.38
N ASP A 249 -12.44 -10.47 -4.18
CA ASP A 249 -11.31 -9.60 -4.52
C ASP A 249 -11.79 -8.43 -5.39
N LYS A 250 -11.61 -7.20 -4.91
CA LYS A 250 -12.03 -6.00 -5.64
C LYS A 250 -11.00 -5.52 -6.66
N GLY A 251 -9.78 -6.03 -6.59
CA GLY A 251 -8.69 -5.67 -7.50
C GLY A 251 -7.81 -4.52 -7.01
N CYS A 252 -6.76 -4.24 -7.79
CA CYS A 252 -5.70 -3.29 -7.49
C CYS A 252 -6.11 -1.85 -7.82
N PHE A 253 -5.58 -0.89 -7.04
CA PHE A 253 -5.70 0.54 -7.30
C PHE A 253 -4.60 1.29 -6.54
N TYR A 254 -4.35 2.55 -6.92
CA TYR A 254 -3.50 3.43 -6.13
C TYR A 254 -4.32 4.47 -5.37
N ILE A 255 -3.76 4.98 -4.29
CA ILE A 255 -4.36 6.08 -3.52
C ILE A 255 -3.92 7.39 -4.15
N SER A 256 -4.89 8.12 -4.73
CA SER A 256 -4.69 9.46 -5.28
C SER A 256 -4.92 10.54 -4.23
N VAL A 257 -4.25 11.69 -4.41
CA VAL A 257 -4.39 12.84 -3.51
C VAL A 257 -5.77 13.48 -3.66
N PRO A 258 -6.51 13.74 -2.55
CA PRO A 258 -7.75 14.52 -2.58
C PRO A 258 -7.55 15.92 -3.16
N GLU A 259 -8.52 16.38 -3.94
CA GLU A 259 -8.46 17.69 -4.61
C GLU A 259 -8.15 18.85 -3.66
N VAL A 260 -8.73 18.83 -2.46
CA VAL A 260 -8.54 19.89 -1.46
C VAL A 260 -7.11 19.99 -0.92
N LEU A 261 -6.32 18.90 -1.00
CA LEU A 261 -4.92 18.89 -0.57
C LEU A 261 -3.94 19.34 -1.66
N LYS A 262 -4.38 19.42 -2.92
CA LYS A 262 -3.52 19.82 -4.05
C LYS A 262 -3.02 21.27 -3.99
N SER A 263 -3.48 22.05 -3.02
CA SER A 263 -2.98 23.40 -2.72
C SER A 263 -2.07 23.48 -1.49
N MET A 264 -1.89 22.38 -0.76
CA MET A 264 -1.03 22.28 0.43
C MET A 264 0.38 21.83 0.02
N GLU A 265 1.43 22.52 0.46
CA GLU A 265 2.81 22.04 0.26
C GLU A 265 3.16 20.93 1.29
N PRO A 266 3.97 19.95 0.86
CA PRO A 266 4.63 19.75 -0.44
C PRO A 266 3.74 19.12 -1.53
N VAL A 267 2.50 18.75 -1.23
CA VAL A 267 1.56 18.11 -2.17
C VAL A 267 1.36 18.96 -3.43
N ALA A 268 1.17 20.28 -3.28
CA ALA A 268 0.92 21.20 -4.39
C ALA A 268 1.98 21.09 -5.50
N SER A 269 3.23 20.91 -5.10
CA SER A 269 4.36 20.79 -6.02
C SER A 269 4.56 19.39 -6.61
N HIS A 270 3.92 18.33 -6.06
CA HIS A 270 4.27 16.95 -6.37
C HIS A 270 3.10 16.03 -6.76
N TRP A 271 1.82 16.43 -6.51
CA TRP A 271 0.68 15.54 -6.72
C TRP A 271 0.55 15.00 -8.16
N GLN A 272 0.94 15.76 -9.19
CA GLN A 272 0.92 15.29 -10.59
C GLN A 272 1.90 14.12 -10.80
N GLN A 273 3.04 14.15 -10.13
CA GLN A 273 4.03 13.07 -10.19
C GLN A 273 3.54 11.84 -9.41
N HIS A 274 2.84 12.04 -8.29
CA HIS A 274 2.17 10.96 -7.56
C HIS A 274 1.15 10.25 -8.45
N ASP A 275 0.25 11.01 -9.08
CA ASP A 275 -0.79 10.47 -9.97
C ASP A 275 -0.18 9.78 -11.20
N ALA A 276 0.87 10.34 -11.82
CA ALA A 276 1.55 9.74 -12.97
C ALA A 276 2.18 8.39 -12.59
N LEU A 277 2.92 8.33 -11.48
CA LEU A 277 3.50 7.07 -11.00
C LEU A 277 2.41 6.03 -10.72
N GLY A 278 1.34 6.41 -9.99
CA GLY A 278 0.23 5.51 -9.70
C GLY A 278 -0.47 4.97 -10.94
N ALA A 279 -0.69 5.82 -11.94
CA ALA A 279 -1.32 5.44 -13.20
C ALA A 279 -0.45 4.42 -13.98
N ASP A 280 0.86 4.65 -14.09
CA ASP A 280 1.78 3.73 -14.78
C ASP A 280 1.88 2.38 -14.06
N LEU A 281 1.88 2.36 -12.71
CA LEU A 281 1.87 1.13 -11.92
C LEU A 281 0.57 0.32 -12.14
N VAL A 282 -0.58 0.98 -12.17
CA VAL A 282 -1.88 0.34 -12.44
C VAL A 282 -1.93 -0.23 -13.85
N GLU A 283 -1.42 0.48 -14.86
CA GLU A 283 -1.36 -0.04 -16.22
C GLU A 283 -0.39 -1.23 -16.35
N GLY A 284 0.73 -1.20 -15.65
CA GLY A 284 1.63 -2.35 -15.57
C GLY A 284 0.97 -3.58 -14.94
N LEU A 285 0.23 -3.41 -13.83
CA LEU A 285 -0.56 -4.47 -13.19
C LEU A 285 -1.65 -5.00 -14.12
N ARG A 286 -2.40 -4.12 -14.81
CA ARG A 286 -3.41 -4.48 -15.81
C ARG A 286 -2.81 -5.31 -16.93
N GLY A 287 -1.63 -4.92 -17.42
CA GLY A 287 -0.90 -5.63 -18.48
C GLY A 287 -0.49 -7.05 -18.09
N GLN A 288 -0.36 -7.32 -16.79
CA GLN A 288 -0.11 -8.66 -16.24
C GLN A 288 -1.38 -9.44 -15.89
N GLY A 289 -2.56 -8.89 -16.21
CA GLY A 289 -3.85 -9.55 -15.98
C GLY A 289 -4.42 -9.38 -14.57
N ALA A 290 -3.87 -8.48 -13.75
CA ALA A 290 -4.46 -8.16 -12.47
C ALA A 290 -5.83 -7.48 -12.64
N THR A 291 -6.79 -7.83 -11.79
CA THR A 291 -8.06 -7.10 -11.69
C THR A 291 -7.80 -5.69 -11.18
N ILE A 292 -8.42 -4.69 -11.80
CA ILE A 292 -8.27 -3.29 -11.40
C ILE A 292 -9.60 -2.76 -10.87
N TYR A 293 -9.57 -2.17 -9.68
CA TYR A 293 -10.72 -1.54 -9.06
C TYR A 293 -11.09 -0.23 -9.77
N GLY A 294 -12.33 -0.13 -10.23
CA GLY A 294 -12.87 1.09 -10.80
C GLY A 294 -12.05 1.65 -11.96
N LYS A 295 -11.49 2.85 -11.79
CA LYS A 295 -10.58 3.51 -12.75
C LYS A 295 -9.09 3.29 -12.40
N GLY A 296 -8.80 2.50 -11.39
CA GLY A 296 -7.44 2.24 -10.91
C GLY A 296 -6.97 3.19 -9.81
N ASN A 297 -7.83 4.08 -9.32
CA ASN A 297 -7.49 4.97 -8.22
C ASN A 297 -8.66 5.17 -7.24
N MET A 298 -8.31 5.57 -6.02
CA MET A 298 -9.24 6.01 -4.97
C MET A 298 -8.62 7.21 -4.25
N SER A 299 -9.42 8.27 -4.09
CA SER A 299 -8.93 9.50 -3.44
C SER A 299 -9.03 9.37 -1.93
N ILE A 300 -7.88 9.25 -1.27
CA ILE A 300 -7.75 9.17 0.20
C ILE A 300 -6.59 10.04 0.64
N ASP A 301 -6.79 10.73 1.76
CA ASP A 301 -5.78 11.54 2.43
C ASP A 301 -4.82 10.64 3.23
N LEU A 302 -3.55 10.61 2.83
CA LEU A 302 -2.51 9.81 3.46
C LEU A 302 -1.36 10.67 3.96
N THR A 303 -0.88 10.37 5.17
CA THR A 303 0.34 10.98 5.73
C THR A 303 1.54 10.84 4.78
N GLN A 304 1.71 9.68 4.14
CA GLN A 304 2.80 9.45 3.19
C GLN A 304 2.82 10.50 2.08
N THR A 305 1.75 10.65 1.30
CA THR A 305 1.70 11.60 0.19
C THR A 305 1.74 13.04 0.67
N SER A 306 1.22 13.33 1.88
CA SER A 306 1.23 14.68 2.47
C SER A 306 2.62 15.17 2.87
N TYR A 307 3.56 14.27 3.16
CA TYR A 307 4.96 14.59 3.50
C TYR A 307 5.94 14.36 2.35
N SER A 308 5.48 13.82 1.20
CA SER A 308 6.39 13.44 0.11
C SER A 308 6.81 14.63 -0.75
N THR A 309 8.13 14.72 -0.97
CA THR A 309 8.78 15.69 -1.88
C THR A 309 9.36 15.04 -3.14
N ILE A 310 9.00 13.77 -3.37
CA ILE A 310 9.32 12.97 -4.55
C ILE A 310 8.06 12.25 -5.02
N PRO A 311 8.01 11.69 -6.24
CA PRO A 311 6.89 10.84 -6.66
C PRO A 311 6.59 9.75 -5.63
N SER A 312 5.38 9.71 -5.09
CA SER A 312 5.03 8.83 -3.98
C SER A 312 3.61 8.30 -4.13
N VAL A 313 3.43 7.00 -3.93
CA VAL A 313 2.13 6.34 -4.07
C VAL A 313 1.99 5.21 -3.07
N ASP A 314 0.76 5.02 -2.60
CA ASP A 314 0.31 3.85 -1.87
C ASP A 314 -0.50 2.98 -2.84
N MET A 315 -0.09 1.72 -2.99
CA MET A 315 -0.69 0.73 -3.88
C MET A 315 -1.47 -0.28 -3.05
N GLU A 316 -2.77 -0.32 -3.26
CA GLU A 316 -3.63 -1.40 -2.78
C GLU A 316 -3.66 -2.51 -3.83
N LEU A 317 -3.01 -3.64 -3.55
CA LEU A 317 -2.81 -4.76 -4.49
C LEU A 317 -3.97 -5.77 -4.49
N GLY A 318 -5.05 -5.41 -3.83
CA GLY A 318 -6.26 -6.19 -3.67
C GLY A 318 -6.96 -5.84 -2.36
N ASN A 319 -7.57 -6.84 -1.73
CA ASN A 319 -8.21 -6.71 -0.41
C ASN A 319 -8.11 -8.01 0.41
N ALA A 320 -8.81 -8.08 1.54
CA ALA A 320 -8.81 -9.25 2.43
C ALA A 320 -9.23 -10.59 1.76
N TYR A 321 -9.81 -10.55 0.57
CA TYR A 321 -10.25 -11.73 -0.18
C TYR A 321 -9.33 -12.10 -1.36
N SER A 322 -8.24 -11.34 -1.57
CA SER A 322 -7.31 -11.59 -2.67
C SER A 322 -6.45 -12.81 -2.41
N ASP A 323 -6.12 -13.55 -3.47
CA ASP A 323 -5.07 -14.56 -3.44
C ASP A 323 -3.72 -13.87 -3.27
N HIS A 324 -2.96 -14.30 -2.27
CA HIS A 324 -1.62 -13.80 -1.95
C HIS A 324 -0.56 -14.92 -2.00
N SER A 325 -0.82 -15.96 -2.81
CA SER A 325 0.16 -17.00 -3.11
C SER A 325 1.39 -16.42 -3.83
N ASP A 326 2.53 -17.12 -3.76
CA ASP A 326 3.77 -16.68 -4.43
C ASP A 326 3.58 -16.41 -5.90
N VAL A 327 2.79 -17.23 -6.59
CA VAL A 327 2.51 -17.07 -8.03
C VAL A 327 1.84 -15.72 -8.30
N ILE A 328 0.87 -15.33 -7.47
CA ILE A 328 0.17 -14.05 -7.61
C ILE A 328 1.09 -12.88 -7.22
N LEU A 329 1.84 -13.00 -6.12
CA LEU A 329 2.80 -11.96 -5.72
C LEU A 329 3.88 -11.72 -6.80
N GLU A 330 4.40 -12.79 -7.43
CA GLU A 330 5.32 -12.70 -8.57
C GLU A 330 4.72 -12.00 -9.79
N GLN A 331 3.45 -12.28 -10.10
CA GLN A 331 2.70 -11.63 -11.18
C GLN A 331 2.51 -10.13 -10.89
N LEU A 332 2.07 -9.79 -9.67
CA LEU A 332 1.90 -8.40 -9.24
C LEU A 332 3.24 -7.64 -9.26
N ALA A 333 4.33 -8.24 -8.77
CA ALA A 333 5.66 -7.64 -8.80
C ALA A 333 6.16 -7.39 -10.23
N THR A 334 5.84 -8.28 -11.17
CA THR A 334 6.15 -8.08 -12.60
C THR A 334 5.35 -6.91 -13.18
N GLY A 335 4.08 -6.76 -12.78
CA GLY A 335 3.25 -5.62 -13.16
C GLY A 335 3.80 -4.30 -12.63
N LEU A 336 4.16 -4.26 -11.35
CA LEU A 336 4.76 -3.06 -10.75
C LEU A 336 6.09 -2.70 -11.40
N LEU A 337 6.97 -3.68 -11.68
CA LEU A 337 8.22 -3.43 -12.42
C LEU A 337 7.94 -2.84 -13.82
N THR A 338 6.94 -3.35 -14.53
CA THR A 338 6.54 -2.82 -15.84
C THR A 338 6.10 -1.36 -15.73
N GLY A 339 5.27 -1.02 -14.73
CA GLY A 339 4.85 0.36 -14.47
C GLY A 339 6.01 1.29 -14.10
N ILE A 340 6.95 0.81 -13.26
CA ILE A 340 8.17 1.55 -12.90
C ILE A 340 9.02 1.84 -14.15
N ASN A 341 9.23 0.84 -15.01
CA ASN A 341 9.95 1.04 -16.26
C ASN A 341 9.25 2.10 -17.13
N THR A 342 7.93 2.03 -17.28
CA THR A 342 7.15 3.02 -18.03
C THR A 342 7.36 4.42 -17.46
N TYR A 343 7.30 4.59 -16.15
CA TYR A 343 7.45 5.88 -15.48
C TYR A 343 8.84 6.50 -15.68
N PHE A 344 9.90 5.73 -15.57
CA PHE A 344 11.29 6.25 -15.63
C PHE A 344 11.91 6.25 -17.04
N GLU A 345 11.30 5.60 -18.03
CA GLU A 345 11.77 5.53 -19.42
C GLU A 345 11.06 6.51 -20.35
N GLN A 346 10.23 7.42 -19.83
CA GLN A 346 9.51 8.46 -20.59
C GLN A 346 10.40 9.60 -21.06
#